data_922305c381c252aecd0a40e80e1d5f9e
#
_entry.id   922305c381c252aecd0a40e80e1d5f9e
#
_cell.length_a   1.000
_cell.length_b   1.000
_cell.length_c   1.000
_cell.angle_alpha   90.00
_cell.angle_beta   90.00
_cell.angle_gamma   90.00
#
_symmetry.space_group_name_H-M   'P 1'
#
loop_
_entity.id
_entity.type
_entity.pdbx_description
1 polymer ?
#
loop_
_entity_poly.entity_id
_entity_poly.type
_entity_poly.pdbx_seq_one_letter_code
_entity_poly.pdbx_strand_id
1 'polypeptide(L)'
;ALDWVDVVSALSADPKATSELAQSISSYPKSSPGYFADTQKKVKDFVEAGQLGIFAKAYWGHPAYKLPPEANLMAVAHYLEALAWQRDVSRLHAIFGGKNPHPHFLVGGVPCPIDLDSDSAINSARLSTVQGIITQMREFVDQVYVPDTLAIASFYKDWGAQGEGVGNFLCYGDLPEKGIADPSSYLFPRGAILNRDLSTIHEVDLHAIDEIKEYVAHSWYDYSSGKESGLHPYEGETEFNYDGPTPPYEQLDVEKSYSWLKSPRWKGNVMEVGPLARVLMMYANGHEQTQELVNYTLQTLNVPVEALFSTLGRTAARTLETKIVADNLQTWQDNLVGNIKSGDTRTFNEVLWEPSSWPKKAQGAGFMEAPRGGLAHWIVIEDEKIANYQAVVPSTWNAGPRDAEGQAGPYEAALKGHQMVDPQQPVEILRTIHSFDPCIA
;
A
#
# COMPACT_ATOMS: atom_id res chain seq x y z
N ALA A 1 -11.89 -1.75 2.25
CA ALA A 1 -13.02 -2.68 2.22
C ALA A 1 -14.31 -2.01 2.71
N LEU A 2 -14.30 -1.38 3.88
CA LEU A 2 -15.51 -0.81 4.49
C LEU A 2 -16.19 0.31 3.67
N ASP A 3 -15.49 1.00 2.79
CA ASP A 3 -16.09 2.03 1.92
C ASP A 3 -17.04 1.44 0.86
N TRP A 4 -17.02 0.13 0.69
CA TRP A 4 -17.85 -0.61 -0.27
C TRP A 4 -18.95 -1.43 0.41
N VAL A 5 -18.94 -1.50 1.76
CA VAL A 5 -19.73 -2.41 2.57
C VAL A 5 -20.54 -1.61 3.60
N ASP A 6 -21.85 -1.83 3.66
CA ASP A 6 -22.73 -1.22 4.66
C ASP A 6 -22.90 -2.16 5.86
N VAL A 7 -22.23 -1.83 6.95
CA VAL A 7 -22.26 -2.64 8.19
C VAL A 7 -23.66 -2.70 8.81
N VAL A 8 -24.44 -1.64 8.71
CA VAL A 8 -25.81 -1.63 9.24
C VAL A 8 -26.73 -2.54 8.42
N SER A 9 -26.57 -2.55 7.11
CA SER A 9 -27.29 -3.49 6.24
C SER A 9 -26.99 -4.94 6.58
N ALA A 10 -25.75 -5.27 6.99
CA ALA A 10 -25.37 -6.61 7.43
C ALA A 10 -26.21 -7.15 8.61
N LEU A 11 -26.77 -6.27 9.45
CA LEU A 11 -27.63 -6.66 10.58
C LEU A 11 -28.98 -7.24 10.16
N SER A 12 -29.43 -6.97 8.94
CA SER A 12 -30.68 -7.49 8.37
C SER A 12 -30.48 -8.75 7.54
N ALA A 13 -29.24 -9.22 7.33
CA ALA A 13 -28.94 -10.39 6.56
C ALA A 13 -29.47 -11.69 7.18
N ASP A 14 -29.83 -12.66 6.33
CA ASP A 14 -30.05 -14.04 6.77
C ASP A 14 -28.70 -14.80 6.80
N PRO A 15 -28.23 -15.29 7.96
CA PRO A 15 -26.99 -16.03 8.07
C PRO A 15 -26.94 -17.29 7.21
N LYS A 16 -28.07 -17.96 6.95
CA LYS A 16 -28.14 -19.14 6.08
C LYS A 16 -27.92 -18.73 4.62
N ALA A 17 -28.65 -17.72 4.15
CA ALA A 17 -28.46 -17.20 2.80
C ALA A 17 -27.06 -16.61 2.59
N THR A 18 -26.47 -15.97 3.63
CA THR A 18 -25.06 -15.53 3.61
C THR A 18 -24.10 -16.72 3.44
N SER A 19 -24.35 -17.84 4.14
CA SER A 19 -23.55 -19.06 3.99
C SER A 19 -23.65 -19.64 2.59
N GLU A 20 -24.86 -19.70 2.02
CA GLU A 20 -25.08 -20.17 0.65
C GLU A 20 -24.35 -19.27 -0.37
N LEU A 21 -24.38 -17.97 -0.19
CA LEU A 21 -23.64 -17.01 -1.01
C LEU A 21 -22.13 -17.25 -0.92
N ALA A 22 -21.57 -17.31 0.29
CA ALA A 22 -20.13 -17.51 0.50
C ALA A 22 -19.65 -18.83 -0.14
N GLN A 23 -20.40 -19.92 0.05
CA GLN A 23 -20.08 -21.22 -0.53
C GLN A 23 -20.22 -21.25 -2.06
N SER A 24 -21.04 -20.38 -2.64
CA SER A 24 -21.11 -20.22 -4.09
C SER A 24 -19.90 -19.51 -4.70
N ILE A 25 -19.17 -18.76 -3.88
CA ILE A 25 -18.00 -17.94 -4.30
C ILE A 25 -16.70 -18.72 -4.10
N SER A 26 -16.57 -19.42 -2.96
CA SER A 26 -15.35 -20.16 -2.62
C SER A 26 -15.63 -21.38 -1.73
N SER A 27 -14.59 -22.21 -1.55
CA SER A 27 -14.63 -23.36 -0.64
C SER A 27 -14.07 -23.06 0.75
N TYR A 28 -14.05 -21.79 1.16
CA TYR A 28 -13.45 -21.38 2.43
C TYR A 28 -14.15 -22.06 3.63
N PRO A 29 -13.40 -22.71 4.55
CA PRO A 29 -14.01 -23.52 5.60
C PRO A 29 -14.89 -22.75 6.58
N LYS A 30 -14.59 -21.47 6.84
CA LYS A 30 -15.39 -20.62 7.73
C LYS A 30 -16.55 -19.94 6.99
N SER A 31 -17.44 -20.75 6.44
CA SER A 31 -18.61 -20.30 5.67
C SER A 31 -19.93 -20.90 6.18
N SER A 32 -19.98 -21.35 7.44
CA SER A 32 -21.19 -21.93 8.00
C SER A 32 -22.23 -20.88 8.41
N PRO A 33 -23.53 -21.21 8.44
CA PRO A 33 -24.56 -20.30 8.97
C PRO A 33 -24.27 -19.83 10.42
N GLY A 34 -23.73 -20.71 11.26
CA GLY A 34 -23.36 -20.40 12.63
C GLY A 34 -22.25 -19.35 12.70
N TYR A 35 -21.22 -19.44 11.85
CA TYR A 35 -20.16 -18.45 11.77
C TYR A 35 -20.68 -17.04 11.45
N PHE A 36 -21.60 -16.94 10.47
CA PHE A 36 -22.20 -15.66 10.10
C PHE A 36 -23.17 -15.13 11.16
N ALA A 37 -23.94 -16.02 11.83
CA ALA A 37 -24.81 -15.63 12.94
C ALA A 37 -23.99 -15.07 14.13
N ASP A 38 -22.88 -15.71 14.48
CA ASP A 38 -21.99 -15.23 15.55
C ASP A 38 -21.35 -13.87 15.20
N THR A 39 -20.98 -13.68 13.95
CA THR A 39 -20.46 -12.39 13.48
C THR A 39 -21.52 -11.31 13.52
N GLN A 40 -22.73 -11.59 13.02
CA GLN A 40 -23.86 -10.65 13.05
C GLN A 40 -24.19 -10.24 14.48
N LYS A 41 -24.19 -11.20 15.41
CA LYS A 41 -24.39 -10.92 16.83
C LYS A 41 -23.31 -9.99 17.39
N LYS A 42 -22.05 -10.23 17.10
CA LYS A 42 -20.94 -9.34 17.53
C LYS A 42 -21.10 -7.92 17.01
N VAL A 43 -21.45 -7.75 15.73
CA VAL A 43 -21.67 -6.44 15.13
C VAL A 43 -22.86 -5.74 15.81
N LYS A 44 -23.96 -6.48 16.08
CA LYS A 44 -25.11 -5.97 16.80
C LYS A 44 -24.74 -5.51 18.20
N ASP A 45 -23.99 -6.32 18.95
CA ASP A 45 -23.52 -5.98 20.31
C ASP A 45 -22.67 -4.69 20.30
N PHE A 46 -21.81 -4.47 19.29
CA PHE A 46 -21.05 -3.23 19.13
C PHE A 46 -21.97 -2.01 18.88
N VAL A 47 -22.95 -2.16 18.01
CA VAL A 47 -23.91 -1.08 17.70
C VAL A 47 -24.71 -0.72 18.94
N GLU A 48 -25.26 -1.70 19.64
CA GLU A 48 -26.07 -1.50 20.84
C GLU A 48 -25.28 -0.90 22.02
N ALA A 49 -24.02 -1.25 22.15
CA ALA A 49 -23.11 -0.68 23.16
C ALA A 49 -22.64 0.74 22.84
N GLY A 50 -22.90 1.25 21.64
CA GLY A 50 -22.36 2.52 21.15
C GLY A 50 -20.85 2.52 20.95
N GLN A 51 -20.20 1.35 21.00
CA GLN A 51 -18.76 1.18 20.87
C GLN A 51 -18.42 0.73 19.45
N LEU A 52 -18.73 1.56 18.47
CA LEU A 52 -18.56 1.19 17.05
C LEU A 52 -17.10 1.03 16.64
N GLY A 53 -16.13 1.52 17.42
CA GLY A 53 -14.70 1.39 17.14
C GLY A 53 -14.36 1.86 15.73
N ILE A 54 -13.77 0.97 14.93
CA ILE A 54 -13.41 1.22 13.52
C ILE A 54 -14.64 1.52 12.64
N PHE A 55 -15.82 1.18 13.05
CA PHE A 55 -17.07 1.45 12.33
C PHE A 55 -17.71 2.80 12.71
N ALA A 56 -17.14 3.57 13.64
CA ALA A 56 -17.76 4.77 14.20
C ALA A 56 -17.93 5.94 13.22
N LYS A 57 -17.10 6.00 12.18
CA LYS A 57 -17.04 7.14 11.26
C LYS A 57 -17.29 6.71 9.81
N ALA A 58 -18.47 6.17 9.56
CA ALA A 58 -18.89 5.83 8.22
C ALA A 58 -20.34 6.27 8.01
N TYR A 59 -20.72 6.42 6.76
CA TYR A 59 -22.06 6.87 6.37
C TYR A 59 -23.00 5.68 6.17
N TRP A 60 -23.28 4.92 7.24
CA TRP A 60 -24.11 3.72 7.17
C TRP A 60 -25.53 4.00 6.69
N GLY A 61 -26.04 3.15 5.81
CA GLY A 61 -27.35 3.34 5.16
C GLY A 61 -27.33 4.33 4.01
N HIS A 62 -26.16 4.79 3.58
CA HIS A 62 -26.06 5.72 2.46
C HIS A 62 -26.44 5.05 1.14
N PRO A 63 -27.22 5.74 0.25
CA PRO A 63 -27.71 5.14 -1.00
C PRO A 63 -26.62 4.70 -1.99
N ALA A 64 -25.39 5.18 -1.83
CA ALA A 64 -24.26 4.76 -2.66
C ALA A 64 -23.73 3.36 -2.32
N TYR A 65 -24.16 2.72 -1.21
CA TYR A 65 -23.89 1.31 -0.96
C TYR A 65 -24.83 0.43 -1.78
N LYS A 66 -24.29 -0.55 -2.50
CA LYS A 66 -25.03 -1.35 -3.48
C LYS A 66 -25.13 -2.84 -3.14
N LEU A 67 -24.42 -3.29 -2.10
CA LEU A 67 -24.42 -4.70 -1.74
C LEU A 67 -25.72 -5.11 -1.04
N PRO A 68 -26.25 -6.31 -1.35
CA PRO A 68 -27.36 -6.88 -0.56
C PRO A 68 -26.87 -7.21 0.87
N PRO A 69 -27.82 -7.35 1.84
CA PRO A 69 -27.47 -7.60 3.24
C PRO A 69 -26.53 -8.79 3.44
N GLU A 70 -26.73 -9.90 2.71
CA GLU A 70 -25.93 -11.10 2.80
C GLU A 70 -24.48 -10.89 2.36
N ALA A 71 -24.26 -10.14 1.29
CA ALA A 71 -22.92 -9.78 0.83
C ALA A 71 -22.23 -8.80 1.80
N ASN A 72 -22.97 -7.89 2.43
CA ASN A 72 -22.47 -7.04 3.49
C ASN A 72 -22.04 -7.86 4.71
N LEU A 73 -22.86 -8.82 5.17
CA LEU A 73 -22.50 -9.67 6.31
C LEU A 73 -21.28 -10.55 6.02
N MET A 74 -21.22 -11.14 4.84
CA MET A 74 -20.05 -11.91 4.40
C MET A 74 -18.78 -11.05 4.43
N ALA A 75 -18.80 -9.89 3.79
CA ALA A 75 -17.64 -9.01 3.72
C ALA A 75 -17.22 -8.48 5.11
N VAL A 76 -18.17 -8.16 6.01
CA VAL A 76 -17.88 -7.77 7.40
C VAL A 76 -17.22 -8.91 8.17
N ALA A 77 -17.72 -10.15 8.02
CA ALA A 77 -17.17 -11.32 8.70
C ALA A 77 -15.70 -11.56 8.26
N HIS A 78 -15.45 -11.54 6.98
CA HIS A 78 -14.11 -11.73 6.42
C HIS A 78 -13.17 -10.59 6.76
N TYR A 79 -13.67 -9.34 6.83
CA TYR A 79 -12.87 -8.19 7.26
C TYR A 79 -12.43 -8.32 8.73
N LEU A 80 -13.33 -8.71 9.64
CA LEU A 80 -12.98 -8.94 11.04
C LEU A 80 -11.99 -10.09 11.21
N GLU A 81 -12.10 -11.12 10.38
CA GLU A 81 -11.13 -12.21 10.35
C GLU A 81 -9.75 -11.74 9.86
N ALA A 82 -9.71 -10.92 8.80
CA ALA A 82 -8.47 -10.33 8.32
C ALA A 82 -7.75 -9.50 9.40
N LEU A 83 -8.49 -8.73 10.20
CA LEU A 83 -7.91 -7.98 11.33
C LEU A 83 -7.29 -8.90 12.40
N ALA A 84 -7.96 -10.01 12.73
CA ALA A 84 -7.39 -11.00 13.66
C ALA A 84 -6.15 -11.67 13.08
N TRP A 85 -6.15 -11.92 11.78
CA TRP A 85 -5.09 -12.55 11.02
C TRP A 85 -3.81 -11.71 10.97
N GLN A 86 -3.94 -10.38 10.82
CA GLN A 86 -2.80 -9.45 10.81
C GLN A 86 -1.94 -9.59 12.07
N ARG A 87 -2.56 -9.83 13.22
CA ARG A 87 -1.84 -10.10 14.49
C ARG A 87 -0.95 -11.34 14.38
N ASP A 88 -1.42 -12.41 13.73
CA ASP A 88 -0.66 -13.65 13.61
C ASP A 88 0.46 -13.50 12.57
N VAL A 89 0.22 -12.80 11.46
CA VAL A 89 1.24 -12.48 10.45
C VAL A 89 2.35 -11.61 11.02
N SER A 90 2.05 -10.70 11.95
CA SER A 90 3.07 -9.85 12.58
C SER A 90 4.18 -10.62 13.31
N ARG A 91 3.96 -11.90 13.63
CA ARG A 91 5.01 -12.80 14.17
C ARG A 91 6.18 -12.97 13.21
N LEU A 92 5.96 -12.87 11.90
CA LEU A 92 7.04 -12.91 10.90
C LEU A 92 8.05 -11.77 11.15
N HIS A 93 7.57 -10.55 11.46
CA HIS A 93 8.45 -9.44 11.81
C HIS A 93 9.28 -9.73 13.06
N ALA A 94 8.69 -10.36 14.08
CA ALA A 94 9.42 -10.73 15.30
C ALA A 94 10.43 -11.86 15.05
N ILE A 95 10.10 -12.84 14.20
CA ILE A 95 11.00 -13.97 13.88
C ILE A 95 12.21 -13.47 13.09
N PHE A 96 12.00 -12.64 12.05
CA PHE A 96 13.08 -12.21 11.17
C PHE A 96 13.73 -10.88 11.59
N GLY A 97 13.02 -10.01 12.27
CA GLY A 97 13.47 -8.67 12.65
C GLY A 97 13.57 -8.41 14.15
N GLY A 98 13.34 -9.41 14.99
CA GLY A 98 13.47 -9.33 16.46
C GLY A 98 12.27 -8.71 17.18
N LYS A 99 11.44 -7.91 16.50
CA LYS A 99 10.24 -7.28 17.07
C LYS A 99 9.23 -6.84 16.01
N ASN A 100 8.02 -6.50 16.46
CA ASN A 100 6.99 -5.80 15.69
C ASN A 100 6.37 -4.69 16.58
N PRO A 101 6.12 -3.47 16.09
CA PRO A 101 6.55 -2.92 14.80
C PRO A 101 8.04 -2.54 14.79
N HIS A 102 8.50 -2.01 13.67
CA HIS A 102 9.86 -1.55 13.47
C HIS A 102 10.93 -2.62 13.74
N PRO A 103 11.03 -3.66 12.89
CA PRO A 103 12.08 -4.65 12.95
C PRO A 103 13.46 -4.00 13.07
N HIS A 104 14.37 -4.62 13.82
CA HIS A 104 15.72 -4.13 13.95
C HIS A 104 16.52 -4.44 12.69
N PHE A 105 17.11 -3.40 12.10
CA PHE A 105 18.13 -3.53 11.09
C PHE A 105 19.42 -2.90 11.60
N LEU A 106 20.52 -3.64 11.51
CA LEU A 106 21.85 -3.17 11.84
C LEU A 106 22.62 -2.87 10.56
N VAL A 107 23.70 -2.12 10.66
CA VAL A 107 24.62 -1.93 9.53
C VAL A 107 25.02 -3.32 8.99
N GLY A 108 24.65 -3.57 7.76
CA GLY A 108 24.98 -4.82 7.05
C GLY A 108 24.04 -5.99 7.32
N GLY A 109 22.90 -5.86 8.02
CA GLY A 109 21.99 -6.99 8.11
C GLY A 109 20.92 -6.96 9.18
N VAL A 110 20.45 -8.15 9.54
CA VAL A 110 19.36 -8.41 10.47
C VAL A 110 19.90 -9.03 11.76
N PRO A 111 19.41 -8.65 12.96
CA PRO A 111 19.95 -9.12 14.22
C PRO A 111 19.59 -10.57 14.59
N CYS A 112 18.68 -11.21 13.84
CA CYS A 112 18.24 -12.57 14.14
C CYS A 112 19.15 -13.60 13.47
N PRO A 113 19.99 -14.33 14.23
CA PRO A 113 20.86 -15.37 13.66
C PRO A 113 20.05 -16.57 13.19
N ILE A 114 20.60 -17.32 12.25
CA ILE A 114 20.13 -18.65 11.88
C ILE A 114 21.02 -19.68 12.56
N ASP A 115 20.44 -20.46 13.44
CA ASP A 115 21.10 -21.55 14.15
C ASP A 115 20.05 -22.61 14.51
N LEU A 116 20.15 -23.79 13.89
CA LEU A 116 19.16 -24.84 14.02
C LEU A 116 19.14 -25.50 15.40
N ASP A 117 20.23 -25.38 16.17
CA ASP A 117 20.41 -25.97 17.49
C ASP A 117 20.12 -24.98 18.63
N SER A 118 19.82 -23.73 18.32
CA SER A 118 19.58 -22.67 19.32
C SER A 118 18.10 -22.28 19.41
N ASP A 119 17.55 -22.30 20.63
CA ASP A 119 16.18 -21.84 20.88
C ASP A 119 15.98 -20.32 20.69
N SER A 120 17.05 -19.54 20.75
CA SER A 120 17.01 -18.08 20.60
C SER A 120 17.16 -17.60 19.15
N ALA A 121 17.52 -18.49 18.24
CA ALA A 121 17.74 -18.19 16.82
C ALA A 121 16.59 -18.64 15.91
N ILE A 122 16.71 -18.36 14.62
CA ILE A 122 15.84 -18.95 13.58
C ILE A 122 16.23 -20.42 13.45
N ASN A 123 15.41 -21.28 14.02
CA ASN A 123 15.57 -22.72 14.08
C ASN A 123 14.42 -23.45 13.36
N SER A 124 14.44 -24.78 13.38
CA SER A 124 13.43 -25.60 12.70
C SER A 124 11.99 -25.34 13.17
N ALA A 125 11.79 -25.05 14.47
CA ALA A 125 10.45 -24.77 15.02
C ALA A 125 9.94 -23.40 14.53
N ARG A 126 10.79 -22.39 14.46
CA ARG A 126 10.44 -21.07 13.88
C ARG A 126 10.16 -21.16 12.39
N LEU A 127 10.98 -21.91 11.64
CA LEU A 127 10.74 -22.13 10.21
C LEU A 127 9.41 -22.87 9.95
N SER A 128 9.07 -23.85 10.79
CA SER A 128 7.76 -24.51 10.74
C SER A 128 6.62 -23.56 11.07
N THR A 129 6.79 -22.65 12.03
CA THR A 129 5.81 -21.60 12.34
C THR A 129 5.61 -20.66 11.15
N VAL A 130 6.70 -20.23 10.51
CA VAL A 130 6.64 -19.40 9.28
C VAL A 130 5.87 -20.12 8.19
N GLN A 131 6.17 -21.42 7.93
CA GLN A 131 5.45 -22.23 6.94
C GLN A 131 3.95 -22.30 7.24
N GLY A 132 3.55 -22.49 8.48
CA GLY A 132 2.15 -22.52 8.90
C GLY A 132 1.44 -21.19 8.64
N ILE A 133 2.09 -20.07 8.93
CA ILE A 133 1.57 -18.73 8.65
C ILE A 133 1.42 -18.50 7.14
N ILE A 134 2.41 -18.86 6.33
CA ILE A 134 2.35 -18.74 4.86
C ILE A 134 1.18 -19.54 4.29
N THR A 135 1.02 -20.80 4.74
CA THR A 135 -0.06 -21.67 4.28
C THR A 135 -1.44 -21.08 4.55
N GLN A 136 -1.66 -20.59 5.77
CA GLN A 136 -2.93 -19.97 6.14
C GLN A 136 -3.17 -18.65 5.37
N MET A 137 -2.12 -17.84 5.18
CA MET A 137 -2.23 -16.59 4.42
C MET A 137 -2.66 -16.88 2.99
N ARG A 138 -2.00 -17.82 2.32
CA ARG A 138 -2.35 -18.18 0.94
C ARG A 138 -3.78 -18.67 0.84
N GLU A 139 -4.22 -19.54 1.76
CA GLU A 139 -5.61 -20.00 1.81
C GLU A 139 -6.59 -18.82 1.94
N PHE A 140 -6.33 -17.88 2.86
CA PHE A 140 -7.19 -16.72 3.05
C PHE A 140 -7.22 -15.81 1.82
N VAL A 141 -6.07 -15.56 1.19
CA VAL A 141 -6.00 -14.74 -0.03
C VAL A 141 -6.75 -15.41 -1.17
N ASP A 142 -6.56 -16.70 -1.36
CA ASP A 142 -7.15 -17.45 -2.47
C ASP A 142 -8.65 -17.71 -2.32
N GLN A 143 -9.10 -17.96 -1.11
CA GLN A 143 -10.48 -18.38 -0.84
C GLN A 143 -11.37 -17.24 -0.34
N VAL A 144 -10.78 -16.10 0.10
CA VAL A 144 -11.52 -14.97 0.65
C VAL A 144 -11.18 -13.70 -0.09
N TYR A 145 -9.94 -13.22 -0.01
CA TYR A 145 -9.64 -11.84 -0.41
C TYR A 145 -9.85 -11.59 -1.91
N VAL A 146 -9.35 -12.47 -2.78
CA VAL A 146 -9.53 -12.35 -4.24
C VAL A 146 -11.00 -12.58 -4.62
N PRO A 147 -11.67 -13.66 -4.21
CA PRO A 147 -13.08 -13.89 -4.55
C PRO A 147 -14.02 -12.79 -4.04
N ASP A 148 -13.85 -12.33 -2.80
CA ASP A 148 -14.66 -11.24 -2.24
C ASP A 148 -14.48 -9.94 -3.02
N THR A 149 -13.24 -9.61 -3.40
CA THR A 149 -12.97 -8.40 -4.19
C THR A 149 -13.72 -8.45 -5.52
N LEU A 150 -13.68 -9.58 -6.23
CA LEU A 150 -14.40 -9.74 -7.49
C LEU A 150 -15.91 -9.69 -7.30
N ALA A 151 -16.44 -10.39 -6.28
CA ALA A 151 -17.85 -10.39 -5.95
C ALA A 151 -18.36 -8.98 -5.63
N ILE A 152 -17.66 -8.24 -4.75
CA ILE A 152 -18.00 -6.85 -4.40
C ILE A 152 -17.89 -5.95 -5.62
N ALA A 153 -16.78 -6.00 -6.37
CA ALA A 153 -16.57 -5.20 -7.56
C ALA A 153 -17.68 -5.38 -8.62
N SER A 154 -18.28 -6.56 -8.69
CA SER A 154 -19.38 -6.82 -9.63
C SER A 154 -20.60 -5.90 -9.45
N PHE A 155 -20.83 -5.41 -8.22
CA PHE A 155 -21.89 -4.45 -7.90
C PHE A 155 -21.50 -2.99 -8.15
N TYR A 156 -20.20 -2.71 -8.33
CA TYR A 156 -19.62 -1.38 -8.44
C TYR A 156 -18.83 -1.16 -9.73
N LYS A 157 -19.19 -1.85 -10.81
CA LYS A 157 -18.49 -1.77 -12.10
C LYS A 157 -18.40 -0.36 -12.67
N ASP A 158 -19.41 0.48 -12.39
CA ASP A 158 -19.43 1.90 -12.77
C ASP A 158 -18.26 2.70 -12.19
N TRP A 159 -17.69 2.23 -11.09
CA TRP A 159 -16.48 2.82 -10.48
C TRP A 159 -15.18 2.53 -11.25
N GLY A 160 -15.24 1.69 -12.26
CA GLY A 160 -14.18 1.52 -13.26
C GLY A 160 -13.98 2.73 -14.18
N ALA A 161 -14.87 3.72 -14.11
CA ALA A 161 -14.78 4.97 -14.87
C ALA A 161 -14.69 6.22 -13.97
N GLN A 162 -14.38 6.06 -12.68
CA GLN A 162 -14.28 7.16 -11.73
C GLN A 162 -12.94 7.13 -11.01
N GLY A 163 -12.38 8.32 -10.74
CA GLY A 163 -11.15 8.46 -9.99
C GLY A 163 -9.89 8.14 -10.79
N GLU A 164 -9.84 8.56 -12.06
CA GLU A 164 -8.75 8.21 -12.98
C GLU A 164 -7.35 8.67 -12.55
N GLY A 165 -7.24 9.76 -11.78
CA GLY A 165 -5.95 10.30 -11.33
C GLY A 165 -5.13 10.95 -12.44
N VAL A 166 -3.80 10.96 -12.26
CA VAL A 166 -2.86 11.68 -13.15
C VAL A 166 -2.43 10.88 -14.38
N GLY A 167 -2.62 9.57 -14.38
CA GLY A 167 -2.24 8.71 -15.51
C GLY A 167 -0.74 8.47 -15.66
N ASN A 168 0.09 8.90 -14.72
CA ASN A 168 1.51 8.64 -14.67
C ASN A 168 1.81 7.79 -13.42
N PHE A 169 2.64 6.78 -13.56
CA PHE A 169 2.89 5.78 -12.52
C PHE A 169 4.38 5.58 -12.30
N LEU A 170 4.81 5.53 -11.04
CA LEU A 170 6.21 5.34 -10.65
C LEU A 170 6.34 4.16 -9.70
N CYS A 171 7.32 3.30 -9.97
CA CYS A 171 7.73 2.21 -9.10
C CYS A 171 9.25 2.28 -8.87
N TYR A 172 9.69 2.27 -7.63
CA TYR A 172 11.11 2.28 -7.27
C TYR A 172 11.80 0.94 -7.48
N GLY A 173 11.00 -0.11 -7.59
CA GLY A 173 11.48 -1.47 -7.64
C GLY A 173 11.78 -2.05 -6.28
N ASP A 174 11.39 -3.31 -6.08
CA ASP A 174 11.61 -4.03 -4.81
C ASP A 174 11.50 -5.54 -4.97
N LEU A 175 11.71 -6.26 -3.87
CA LEU A 175 11.65 -7.71 -3.75
C LEU A 175 12.66 -8.38 -4.71
N PRO A 176 13.98 -8.16 -4.47
CA PRO A 176 15.04 -8.68 -5.33
C PRO A 176 15.08 -10.22 -5.29
N GLU A 177 15.02 -10.86 -6.46
CA GLU A 177 15.10 -12.33 -6.57
C GLU A 177 16.57 -12.83 -6.60
N LYS A 178 17.50 -12.04 -7.17
CA LYS A 178 18.91 -12.41 -7.29
C LYS A 178 19.84 -11.58 -6.41
N GLY A 179 19.37 -10.44 -5.93
CA GLY A 179 20.13 -9.57 -5.07
C GLY A 179 19.82 -8.09 -5.30
N ILE A 180 20.07 -7.28 -4.28
CA ILE A 180 19.72 -5.85 -4.26
C ILE A 180 20.49 -5.03 -5.32
N ALA A 181 21.62 -5.53 -5.79
CA ALA A 181 22.45 -4.86 -6.80
C ALA A 181 21.95 -5.08 -8.24
N ASP A 182 20.97 -5.95 -8.45
CA ASP A 182 20.42 -6.25 -9.77
C ASP A 182 18.92 -5.87 -9.85
N PRO A 183 18.60 -4.60 -10.14
CA PRO A 183 17.21 -4.15 -10.25
C PRO A 183 16.41 -4.87 -11.36
N SER A 184 17.06 -5.49 -12.33
CA SER A 184 16.39 -6.27 -13.38
C SER A 184 15.79 -7.58 -12.85
N SER A 185 16.20 -8.01 -11.65
CA SER A 185 15.70 -9.22 -10.99
C SER A 185 14.62 -8.93 -9.96
N TYR A 186 14.13 -7.71 -9.86
CA TYR A 186 13.12 -7.37 -8.86
C TYR A 186 11.75 -7.85 -9.29
N LEU A 187 11.02 -8.49 -8.37
CA LEU A 187 9.61 -8.88 -8.60
C LEU A 187 8.76 -7.65 -8.94
N PHE A 188 8.95 -6.55 -8.21
CA PHE A 188 8.40 -5.25 -8.57
C PHE A 188 9.40 -4.48 -9.42
N PRO A 189 9.24 -4.43 -10.76
CA PRO A 189 10.23 -3.79 -11.63
C PRO A 189 10.31 -2.28 -11.38
N ARG A 190 11.52 -1.73 -11.45
CA ARG A 190 11.73 -0.28 -11.40
C ARG A 190 11.38 0.36 -12.74
N GLY A 191 10.67 1.49 -12.69
CA GLY A 191 10.38 2.26 -13.89
C GLY A 191 9.28 3.29 -13.70
N ALA A 192 9.00 4.02 -14.77
CA ALA A 192 7.88 4.95 -14.85
C ALA A 192 7.06 4.69 -16.12
N ILE A 193 5.75 4.82 -15.99
CA ILE A 193 4.78 4.80 -17.10
C ILE A 193 4.16 6.19 -17.17
N LEU A 194 4.17 6.81 -18.35
CA LEU A 194 3.57 8.12 -18.58
C LEU A 194 2.33 8.00 -19.45
N ASN A 195 1.32 8.85 -19.18
CA ASN A 195 0.12 8.99 -20.00
C ASN A 195 -0.65 7.66 -20.20
N ARG A 196 -0.58 6.73 -19.23
CA ARG A 196 -1.20 5.38 -19.32
C ARG A 196 -0.66 4.52 -20.47
N ASP A 197 0.49 4.87 -21.04
CA ASP A 197 1.09 4.10 -22.12
C ASP A 197 1.82 2.87 -21.57
N LEU A 198 1.11 1.75 -21.51
CA LEU A 198 1.65 0.47 -21.02
C LEU A 198 2.65 -0.17 -22.00
N SER A 199 2.84 0.39 -23.19
CA SER A 199 3.83 -0.10 -24.15
C SER A 199 5.24 0.42 -23.90
N THR A 200 5.39 1.45 -23.06
CA THR A 200 6.65 2.14 -22.81
C THR A 200 6.94 2.24 -21.32
N ILE A 201 8.02 1.62 -20.87
CA ILE A 201 8.55 1.79 -19.52
C ILE A 201 9.77 2.70 -19.61
N HIS A 202 9.72 3.82 -18.91
CA HIS A 202 10.84 4.75 -18.80
C HIS A 202 11.77 4.31 -17.67
N GLU A 203 13.08 4.38 -17.95
CA GLU A 203 14.10 4.09 -16.95
C GLU A 203 14.13 5.17 -15.85
N VAL A 204 14.33 4.73 -14.61
CA VAL A 204 14.36 5.58 -13.40
C VAL A 204 15.68 5.35 -12.67
N ASP A 205 16.45 6.43 -12.51
CA ASP A 205 17.63 6.45 -11.66
C ASP A 205 17.37 7.22 -10.37
N LEU A 206 17.18 6.48 -9.27
CA LEU A 206 16.89 7.05 -7.95
C LEU A 206 18.09 7.76 -7.31
N HIS A 207 19.27 7.69 -7.89
CA HIS A 207 20.47 8.39 -7.42
C HIS A 207 20.76 9.68 -8.22
N ALA A 208 20.11 9.85 -9.38
CA ALA A 208 20.27 11.03 -10.20
C ALA A 208 19.57 12.25 -9.58
N ILE A 209 20.35 13.30 -9.29
CA ILE A 209 19.88 14.50 -8.58
C ILE A 209 18.90 15.39 -9.37
N ASP A 210 18.72 15.13 -10.65
CA ASP A 210 17.78 15.84 -11.51
C ASP A 210 16.45 15.08 -11.73
N GLU A 211 16.36 13.80 -11.32
CA GLU A 211 15.17 13.00 -11.55
C GLU A 211 14.05 13.28 -10.56
N ILE A 212 14.34 13.27 -9.26
CA ILE A 212 13.33 13.48 -8.21
C ILE A 212 13.58 14.81 -7.51
N LYS A 213 12.60 15.68 -7.55
CA LYS A 213 12.63 16.96 -6.83
C LYS A 213 11.34 17.17 -6.07
N GLU A 214 11.45 17.74 -4.88
CA GLU A 214 10.30 18.17 -4.08
C GLU A 214 10.09 19.67 -4.21
N TYR A 215 8.85 20.09 -4.39
CA TYR A 215 8.43 21.50 -4.50
C TYR A 215 7.55 21.87 -3.31
N VAL A 216 7.50 23.18 -2.98
CA VAL A 216 6.76 23.70 -1.81
C VAL A 216 5.82 24.86 -2.15
N ALA A 217 5.49 25.08 -3.43
CA ALA A 217 4.69 26.20 -3.89
C ALA A 217 3.37 26.38 -3.10
N HIS A 218 2.68 25.27 -2.77
CA HIS A 218 1.45 25.26 -2.00
C HIS A 218 1.59 24.55 -0.64
N SER A 219 2.83 24.40 -0.15
CA SER A 219 3.12 23.79 1.14
C SER A 219 3.50 24.85 2.17
N TRP A 220 3.26 24.55 3.44
CA TRP A 220 3.65 25.43 4.56
C TRP A 220 5.14 25.28 4.90
N TYR A 221 5.98 25.37 3.87
CA TYR A 221 7.43 25.38 3.95
C TYR A 221 7.99 26.47 3.05
N ASP A 222 9.18 26.97 3.39
CA ASP A 222 9.97 27.82 2.52
C ASP A 222 11.27 27.14 2.13
N TYR A 223 11.75 27.43 0.93
CA TYR A 223 13.09 27.11 0.48
C TYR A 223 13.91 28.40 0.32
N SER A 224 15.19 28.35 0.66
CA SER A 224 16.11 29.47 0.46
C SER A 224 16.21 29.89 -1.00
N SER A 225 15.96 28.98 -1.94
CA SER A 225 15.90 29.20 -3.39
C SER A 225 14.53 29.70 -3.89
N GLY A 226 13.55 29.86 -3.00
CA GLY A 226 12.17 30.23 -3.35
C GLY A 226 11.22 29.05 -3.48
N LYS A 227 9.92 29.29 -3.21
CA LYS A 227 8.88 28.23 -3.16
C LYS A 227 8.65 27.49 -4.49
N GLU A 228 9.00 28.10 -5.62
CA GLU A 228 8.84 27.52 -6.96
C GLU A 228 10.02 26.62 -7.36
N SER A 229 11.12 26.68 -6.60
CA SER A 229 12.31 25.89 -6.87
C SER A 229 12.15 24.46 -6.36
N GLY A 230 12.44 23.47 -7.21
CA GLY A 230 12.49 22.07 -6.78
C GLY A 230 13.86 21.71 -6.23
N LEU A 231 13.92 21.09 -5.06
CA LEU A 231 15.16 20.59 -4.46
C LEU A 231 15.17 19.06 -4.47
N HIS A 232 16.32 18.48 -4.86
CA HIS A 232 16.55 17.05 -4.65
C HIS A 232 16.63 16.76 -3.14
N PRO A 233 16.15 15.60 -2.65
CA PRO A 233 16.15 15.31 -1.21
C PRO A 233 17.52 15.36 -0.51
N TYR A 234 18.64 15.16 -1.20
CA TYR A 234 19.97 15.39 -0.62
C TYR A 234 20.23 16.86 -0.25
N GLU A 235 19.56 17.78 -0.93
CA GLU A 235 19.66 19.24 -0.73
C GLU A 235 18.37 19.81 -0.13
N GLY A 236 17.42 18.95 0.25
CA GLY A 236 16.10 19.34 0.72
C GLY A 236 16.18 20.16 2.01
N GLU A 237 15.37 21.19 2.07
CA GLU A 237 15.20 22.06 3.23
C GLU A 237 13.85 21.78 3.92
N THR A 238 13.76 22.07 5.23
CA THR A 238 12.54 21.91 6.03
C THR A 238 12.37 23.12 6.94
N GLU A 239 12.16 24.26 6.33
CA GLU A 239 11.86 25.50 7.05
C GLU A 239 10.34 25.69 7.08
N PHE A 240 9.76 25.72 8.29
CA PHE A 240 8.32 25.83 8.47
C PHE A 240 7.85 27.28 8.25
N ASN A 241 6.82 27.44 7.41
CA ASN A 241 6.16 28.72 7.20
C ASN A 241 4.63 28.50 7.14
N TYR A 242 3.98 28.50 8.30
CA TYR A 242 2.54 28.33 8.39
C TYR A 242 1.82 29.68 8.24
N ASP A 243 1.15 29.87 7.13
CA ASP A 243 0.28 31.01 6.81
C ASP A 243 -1.20 30.58 6.60
N GLY A 244 -1.54 29.40 7.08
CA GLY A 244 -2.87 28.79 6.93
C GLY A 244 -3.92 29.35 7.88
N PRO A 245 -5.12 28.73 7.89
CA PRO A 245 -6.22 29.20 8.75
C PRO A 245 -5.87 29.12 10.23
N THR A 246 -6.33 30.12 10.97
CA THR A 246 -6.32 30.12 12.43
C THR A 246 -7.70 29.71 12.98
N PRO A 247 -7.81 29.28 14.25
CA PRO A 247 -9.11 28.96 14.81
C PRO A 247 -10.12 30.09 14.59
N PRO A 248 -11.36 29.77 14.18
CA PRO A 248 -12.03 28.48 14.12
C PRO A 248 -11.78 27.62 12.85
N TYR A 249 -10.78 27.89 12.03
CA TYR A 249 -10.39 27.14 10.83
C TYR A 249 -11.50 27.04 9.73
N GLU A 250 -12.31 28.09 9.60
CA GLU A 250 -13.49 28.06 8.73
C GLU A 250 -13.17 28.18 7.24
N GLN A 251 -12.03 28.70 6.89
CA GLN A 251 -11.64 28.93 5.50
C GLN A 251 -10.18 28.61 5.24
N LEU A 252 -9.95 27.86 4.18
CA LEU A 252 -8.65 27.57 3.61
C LEU A 252 -8.53 28.28 2.26
N ASP A 253 -7.52 29.13 2.09
CA ASP A 253 -7.21 29.76 0.81
C ASP A 253 -6.37 28.79 -0.03
N VAL A 254 -7.03 28.07 -0.93
CA VAL A 254 -6.38 27.06 -1.77
C VAL A 254 -5.47 27.64 -2.86
N GLU A 255 -5.47 28.97 -3.06
CA GLU A 255 -4.53 29.63 -3.97
C GLU A 255 -3.19 29.96 -3.30
N LYS A 256 -3.13 29.83 -1.97
CA LYS A 256 -1.92 29.91 -1.17
C LYS A 256 -1.42 28.53 -0.76
N SER A 257 -0.65 28.48 0.33
CA SER A 257 -0.25 27.21 0.95
C SER A 257 -1.45 26.57 1.65
N TYR A 258 -1.67 25.27 1.43
CA TYR A 258 -2.79 24.54 2.02
C TYR A 258 -2.43 23.13 2.51
N SER A 259 -1.15 22.76 2.48
CA SER A 259 -0.72 21.42 2.83
C SER A 259 0.57 21.41 3.65
N TRP A 260 0.69 20.43 4.55
CA TRP A 260 1.95 20.07 5.21
C TRP A 260 2.80 19.09 4.39
N LEU A 261 2.33 18.66 3.23
CA LEU A 261 3.09 17.80 2.34
C LEU A 261 3.82 18.63 1.29
N LYS A 262 5.01 18.21 0.93
CA LYS A 262 5.72 18.70 -0.25
C LYS A 262 5.14 18.03 -1.52
N SER A 263 5.49 18.54 -2.67
CA SER A 263 5.05 18.03 -3.98
C SER A 263 6.22 17.38 -4.73
N PRO A 264 6.49 16.09 -4.55
CA PRO A 264 7.52 15.41 -5.31
C PRO A 264 7.12 15.27 -6.78
N ARG A 265 8.12 15.38 -7.67
CA ARG A 265 7.97 15.22 -9.12
C ARG A 265 9.12 14.38 -9.66
N TRP A 266 8.82 13.51 -10.59
CA TRP A 266 9.82 12.78 -11.36
C TRP A 266 9.98 13.46 -12.72
N LYS A 267 11.18 14.04 -12.96
CA LYS A 267 11.44 14.82 -14.20
C LYS A 267 10.33 15.83 -14.52
N GLY A 268 9.84 16.52 -13.49
CA GLY A 268 8.77 17.50 -13.60
C GLY A 268 7.35 16.92 -13.72
N ASN A 269 7.18 15.59 -13.79
CA ASN A 269 5.87 14.96 -13.88
C ASN A 269 5.31 14.61 -12.51
N VAL A 270 4.01 14.81 -12.34
CA VAL A 270 3.24 14.27 -11.22
C VAL A 270 3.12 12.78 -11.39
N MET A 271 3.43 12.01 -10.34
CA MET A 271 3.42 10.54 -10.40
C MET A 271 2.49 9.97 -9.33
N GLU A 272 1.75 8.93 -9.69
CA GLU A 272 1.04 8.05 -8.76
C GLU A 272 1.95 6.88 -8.39
N VAL A 273 2.01 6.54 -7.10
CA VAL A 273 2.73 5.37 -6.58
C VAL A 273 1.77 4.44 -5.85
N GLY A 274 2.13 3.17 -5.71
CA GLY A 274 1.36 2.20 -4.94
C GLY A 274 1.02 0.93 -5.71
N PRO A 275 0.07 0.14 -5.21
CA PRO A 275 -0.28 -1.15 -5.81
C PRO A 275 -0.66 -1.06 -7.29
N LEU A 276 -1.40 -0.01 -7.70
CA LEU A 276 -1.72 0.16 -9.12
C LEU A 276 -0.47 0.37 -9.96
N ALA A 277 0.45 1.26 -9.53
CA ALA A 277 1.70 1.51 -10.23
C ALA A 277 2.54 0.21 -10.37
N ARG A 278 2.66 -0.59 -9.29
CA ARG A 278 3.41 -1.85 -9.31
C ARG A 278 2.78 -2.90 -10.22
N VAL A 279 1.45 -3.08 -10.14
CA VAL A 279 0.74 -4.03 -11.00
C VAL A 279 0.84 -3.64 -12.47
N LEU A 280 0.67 -2.34 -12.80
CA LEU A 280 0.85 -1.86 -14.17
C LEU A 280 2.28 -2.06 -14.66
N MET A 281 3.28 -1.81 -13.80
CA MET A 281 4.69 -2.02 -14.14
C MET A 281 5.00 -3.50 -14.39
N MET A 282 4.54 -4.42 -13.53
CA MET A 282 4.68 -5.86 -13.75
C MET A 282 3.95 -6.31 -15.02
N TYR A 283 2.73 -5.82 -15.26
CA TYR A 283 1.93 -6.14 -16.44
C TYR A 283 2.64 -5.71 -17.72
N ALA A 284 3.10 -4.47 -17.77
CA ALA A 284 3.80 -3.90 -18.92
C ALA A 284 5.17 -4.57 -19.16
N ASN A 285 5.84 -5.03 -18.09
CA ASN A 285 7.11 -5.77 -18.17
C ASN A 285 6.93 -7.26 -18.54
N GLY A 286 5.70 -7.72 -18.77
CA GLY A 286 5.43 -9.08 -19.22
C GLY A 286 5.43 -10.14 -18.12
N HIS A 287 5.26 -9.77 -16.85
CA HIS A 287 5.16 -10.72 -15.74
C HIS A 287 3.91 -11.61 -15.92
N GLU A 288 4.12 -12.89 -16.20
CA GLU A 288 3.09 -13.84 -16.65
C GLU A 288 1.92 -13.93 -15.65
N GLN A 289 2.20 -14.19 -14.37
CA GLN A 289 1.17 -14.28 -13.35
C GLN A 289 0.34 -12.98 -13.21
N THR A 290 0.98 -11.82 -13.33
CA THR A 290 0.28 -10.54 -13.27
C THR A 290 -0.64 -10.37 -14.47
N GLN A 291 -0.17 -10.70 -15.68
CA GLN A 291 -0.99 -10.63 -16.89
C GLN A 291 -2.20 -11.57 -16.81
N GLU A 292 -2.00 -12.79 -16.35
CA GLU A 292 -3.10 -13.76 -16.14
C GLU A 292 -4.14 -13.23 -15.15
N LEU A 293 -3.71 -12.77 -13.97
CA LEU A 293 -4.61 -12.27 -12.92
C LEU A 293 -5.36 -11.00 -13.33
N VAL A 294 -4.69 -10.06 -13.98
CA VAL A 294 -5.33 -8.83 -14.49
C VAL A 294 -6.34 -9.17 -15.56
N ASN A 295 -5.96 -9.98 -16.56
CA ASN A 295 -6.86 -10.36 -17.65
C ASN A 295 -8.06 -11.17 -17.13
N TYR A 296 -7.85 -12.11 -16.21
CA TYR A 296 -8.92 -12.83 -15.54
C TYR A 296 -9.90 -11.90 -14.84
N THR A 297 -9.39 -10.90 -14.11
CA THR A 297 -10.19 -9.91 -13.38
C THR A 297 -11.05 -9.09 -14.34
N LEU A 298 -10.43 -8.53 -15.40
CA LEU A 298 -11.14 -7.74 -16.40
C LEU A 298 -12.24 -8.54 -17.12
N GLN A 299 -11.94 -9.79 -17.48
CA GLN A 299 -12.92 -10.69 -18.12
C GLN A 299 -14.06 -11.05 -17.17
N THR A 300 -13.76 -11.42 -15.92
CA THR A 300 -14.76 -11.78 -14.90
C THR A 300 -15.72 -10.61 -14.62
N LEU A 301 -15.20 -9.41 -14.53
CA LEU A 301 -16.01 -8.21 -14.34
C LEU A 301 -16.65 -7.69 -15.62
N ASN A 302 -16.22 -8.19 -16.77
CA ASN A 302 -16.63 -7.70 -18.10
C ASN A 302 -16.45 -6.17 -18.20
N VAL A 303 -15.22 -5.70 -17.91
CA VAL A 303 -14.80 -4.31 -18.01
C VAL A 303 -13.57 -4.17 -18.92
N PRO A 304 -13.38 -3.02 -19.60
CA PRO A 304 -12.21 -2.80 -20.43
C PRO A 304 -10.95 -2.53 -19.59
N VAL A 305 -9.78 -2.58 -20.23
CA VAL A 305 -8.48 -2.34 -19.57
C VAL A 305 -8.37 -0.95 -18.95
N GLU A 306 -9.04 0.05 -19.49
CA GLU A 306 -9.10 1.40 -18.98
C GLU A 306 -9.69 1.48 -17.56
N ALA A 307 -10.49 0.49 -17.15
CA ALA A 307 -11.03 0.39 -15.80
C ALA A 307 -9.94 0.19 -14.72
N LEU A 308 -8.73 -0.21 -15.10
CA LEU A 308 -7.59 -0.25 -14.18
C LEU A 308 -7.21 1.16 -13.68
N PHE A 309 -7.36 2.18 -14.50
CA PHE A 309 -7.04 3.57 -14.17
C PHE A 309 -8.20 4.24 -13.41
N SER A 310 -8.59 3.68 -12.28
CA SER A 310 -9.77 4.12 -11.52
C SER A 310 -9.65 3.81 -10.03
N THR A 311 -10.59 4.31 -9.25
CA THR A 311 -10.77 3.94 -7.83
C THR A 311 -10.95 2.44 -7.64
N LEU A 312 -11.79 1.81 -8.47
CA LEU A 312 -11.98 0.35 -8.42
C LEU A 312 -10.72 -0.39 -8.86
N GLY A 313 -10.04 0.11 -9.88
CA GLY A 313 -8.78 -0.45 -10.37
C GLY A 313 -7.67 -0.44 -9.32
N ARG A 314 -7.51 0.64 -8.53
CA ARG A 314 -6.56 0.68 -7.40
C ARG A 314 -6.88 -0.38 -6.35
N THR A 315 -8.17 -0.55 -6.04
CA THR A 315 -8.63 -1.57 -5.08
C THR A 315 -8.34 -2.98 -5.60
N ALA A 316 -8.65 -3.26 -6.85
CA ALA A 316 -8.36 -4.53 -7.50
C ALA A 316 -6.85 -4.81 -7.56
N ALA A 317 -6.05 -3.83 -7.99
CA ALA A 317 -4.60 -3.97 -8.08
C ALA A 317 -3.97 -4.38 -6.75
N ARG A 318 -4.40 -3.78 -5.63
CA ARG A 318 -3.93 -4.16 -4.28
C ARG A 318 -4.25 -5.63 -3.96
N THR A 319 -5.40 -6.11 -4.35
CA THR A 319 -5.79 -7.52 -4.15
C THR A 319 -4.94 -8.45 -4.99
N LEU A 320 -4.73 -8.12 -6.28
CA LEU A 320 -3.91 -8.94 -7.18
C LEU A 320 -2.44 -8.96 -6.74
N GLU A 321 -1.90 -7.82 -6.33
CA GLU A 321 -0.55 -7.73 -5.74
C GLU A 321 -0.44 -8.61 -4.49
N THR A 322 -1.44 -8.57 -3.61
CA THR A 322 -1.45 -9.42 -2.40
C THR A 322 -1.41 -10.91 -2.78
N LYS A 323 -2.11 -11.32 -3.83
CA LYS A 323 -2.06 -12.70 -4.34
C LYS A 323 -0.65 -13.06 -4.84
N ILE A 324 -0.05 -12.19 -5.64
CA ILE A 324 1.29 -12.40 -6.20
C ILE A 324 2.32 -12.53 -5.06
N VAL A 325 2.29 -11.62 -4.09
CA VAL A 325 3.21 -11.64 -2.94
C VAL A 325 2.97 -12.86 -2.05
N ALA A 326 1.71 -13.24 -1.80
CA ALA A 326 1.39 -14.43 -1.00
C ALA A 326 1.93 -15.71 -1.63
N ASP A 327 1.89 -15.84 -2.95
CA ASP A 327 2.48 -16.98 -3.65
C ASP A 327 4.00 -16.98 -3.55
N ASN A 328 4.63 -15.81 -3.72
CA ASN A 328 6.09 -15.67 -3.63
C ASN A 328 6.64 -15.92 -2.21
N LEU A 329 5.85 -15.73 -1.16
CA LEU A 329 6.29 -16.08 0.21
C LEU A 329 6.68 -17.57 0.34
N GLN A 330 6.01 -18.47 -0.36
CA GLN A 330 6.40 -19.88 -0.38
C GLN A 330 7.76 -20.07 -1.06
N THR A 331 7.96 -19.45 -2.21
CA THR A 331 9.22 -19.50 -2.93
C THR A 331 10.38 -18.96 -2.09
N TRP A 332 10.17 -17.84 -1.39
CA TRP A 332 11.20 -17.27 -0.51
C TRP A 332 11.50 -18.14 0.70
N GLN A 333 10.48 -18.77 1.30
CA GLN A 333 10.66 -19.76 2.36
C GLN A 333 11.47 -20.96 1.88
N ASP A 334 11.17 -21.49 0.70
CA ASP A 334 11.88 -22.63 0.12
C ASP A 334 13.35 -22.26 -0.20
N ASN A 335 13.59 -21.07 -0.72
CA ASN A 335 14.94 -20.53 -0.97
C ASN A 335 15.73 -20.37 0.34
N LEU A 336 15.11 -19.83 1.40
CA LEU A 336 15.75 -19.71 2.73
C LEU A 336 16.16 -21.08 3.26
N VAL A 337 15.26 -22.05 3.20
CA VAL A 337 15.56 -23.43 3.63
C VAL A 337 16.65 -24.07 2.76
N GLY A 338 16.65 -23.79 1.47
CA GLY A 338 17.71 -24.21 0.53
C GLY A 338 19.08 -23.64 0.91
N ASN A 339 19.14 -22.34 1.20
CA ASN A 339 20.39 -21.68 1.66
C ASN A 339 20.90 -22.28 2.97
N ILE A 340 20.03 -22.49 3.94
CA ILE A 340 20.40 -23.13 5.20
C ILE A 340 20.97 -24.53 4.96
N LYS A 341 20.34 -25.33 4.10
CA LYS A 341 20.81 -26.69 3.77
C LYS A 341 22.18 -26.67 3.05
N SER A 342 22.48 -25.62 2.31
CA SER A 342 23.79 -25.42 1.65
C SER A 342 24.87 -24.86 2.61
N GLY A 343 24.50 -24.54 3.84
CA GLY A 343 25.39 -23.98 4.87
C GLY A 343 25.51 -22.46 4.84
N ASP A 344 24.67 -21.77 4.02
CA ASP A 344 24.61 -20.31 4.06
C ASP A 344 23.57 -19.85 5.11
N THR A 345 24.11 -19.46 6.27
CA THR A 345 23.31 -18.98 7.42
C THR A 345 23.65 -17.54 7.78
N ARG A 346 24.36 -16.81 6.91
CA ARG A 346 24.73 -15.41 7.18
C ARG A 346 23.50 -14.51 7.11
N THR A 347 23.33 -13.68 8.14
CA THR A 347 22.26 -12.69 8.24
C THR A 347 22.77 -11.26 8.32
N PHE A 348 24.11 -11.07 8.28
CA PHE A 348 24.74 -9.76 8.40
C PHE A 348 26.10 -9.72 7.71
N ASN A 349 26.59 -8.51 7.45
CA ASN A 349 27.93 -8.22 6.93
C ASN A 349 28.66 -7.31 7.95
N GLU A 350 29.66 -7.86 8.62
CA GLU A 350 30.40 -7.19 9.68
C GLU A 350 31.47 -6.20 9.20
N VAL A 351 31.76 -6.17 7.92
CA VAL A 351 32.89 -5.38 7.34
C VAL A 351 32.80 -3.90 7.70
N LEU A 352 31.59 -3.36 7.86
CA LEU A 352 31.37 -1.94 8.13
C LEU A 352 30.98 -1.65 9.60
N TRP A 353 31.18 -2.58 10.51
CA TRP A 353 30.76 -2.37 11.93
C TRP A 353 31.72 -1.46 12.70
N GLU A 354 33.00 -1.41 12.31
CA GLU A 354 33.96 -0.58 13.01
C GLU A 354 33.86 0.89 12.60
N PRO A 355 33.44 1.81 13.51
CA PRO A 355 33.25 3.23 13.20
C PRO A 355 34.50 3.89 12.64
N SER A 356 35.69 3.43 13.00
CA SER A 356 36.97 3.93 12.47
C SER A 356 37.15 3.71 10.98
N SER A 357 36.37 2.79 10.38
CA SER A 357 36.35 2.56 8.92
C SER A 357 35.40 3.49 8.16
N TRP A 358 34.58 4.26 8.86
CA TRP A 358 33.56 5.09 8.24
C TRP A 358 34.18 6.37 7.65
N PRO A 359 33.72 6.80 6.46
CA PRO A 359 34.14 8.07 5.90
C PRO A 359 33.59 9.25 6.72
N LYS A 360 34.34 10.35 6.77
CA LYS A 360 33.87 11.58 7.46
C LYS A 360 32.68 12.23 6.77
N LYS A 361 32.55 12.06 5.47
CA LYS A 361 31.41 12.49 4.67
C LYS A 361 30.86 11.31 3.90
N ALA A 362 29.57 11.13 3.95
CA ALA A 362 28.86 10.11 3.22
C ALA A 362 27.50 10.60 2.77
N GLN A 363 27.04 10.13 1.63
CA GLN A 363 25.67 10.24 1.18
C GLN A 363 25.13 8.85 0.94
N GLY A 364 23.88 8.62 1.30
CA GLY A 364 23.22 7.35 1.09
C GLY A 364 21.73 7.53 0.84
N ALA A 365 21.18 6.62 0.06
CA ALA A 365 19.73 6.54 -0.13
C ALA A 365 19.27 5.10 0.00
N GLY A 366 18.16 4.91 0.69
CA GLY A 366 17.45 3.64 0.81
C GLY A 366 16.09 3.72 0.14
N PHE A 367 15.76 2.74 -0.68
CA PHE A 367 14.52 2.68 -1.43
C PHE A 367 13.79 1.38 -1.17
N MET A 368 12.46 1.45 -1.12
CA MET A 368 11.61 0.27 -1.09
C MET A 368 10.22 0.59 -1.65
N GLU A 369 9.51 -0.44 -2.02
CA GLU A 369 8.09 -0.39 -2.31
C GLU A 369 7.32 -0.76 -1.04
N ALA A 370 7.01 0.25 -0.22
CA ALA A 370 6.10 0.08 0.91
C ALA A 370 4.70 -0.34 0.42
N PRO A 371 3.82 -0.91 1.25
CA PRO A 371 2.47 -1.30 0.82
C PRO A 371 1.72 -0.21 0.05
N ARG A 372 1.96 1.05 0.41
CA ARG A 372 1.31 2.22 -0.19
C ARG A 372 2.05 2.83 -1.38
N GLY A 373 3.26 2.37 -1.68
CA GLY A 373 4.05 2.81 -2.84
C GLY A 373 5.51 3.08 -2.53
N GLY A 374 6.19 3.74 -3.45
CA GLY A 374 7.60 4.07 -3.36
C GLY A 374 7.93 4.92 -2.14
N LEU A 375 8.82 4.40 -1.30
CA LEU A 375 9.36 5.03 -0.11
C LEU A 375 10.87 5.18 -0.29
N ALA A 376 11.37 6.38 -0.08
CA ALA A 376 12.81 6.62 -0.12
C ALA A 376 13.26 7.52 1.03
N HIS A 377 14.47 7.25 1.50
CA HIS A 377 15.17 8.03 2.51
C HIS A 377 16.52 8.45 1.95
N TRP A 378 16.82 9.75 2.00
CA TRP A 378 18.11 10.30 1.63
C TRP A 378 18.78 10.88 2.86
N ILE A 379 20.05 10.55 3.05
CA ILE A 379 20.83 10.98 4.19
C ILE A 379 22.18 11.55 3.75
N VAL A 380 22.58 12.66 4.36
CA VAL A 380 23.93 13.22 4.28
C VAL A 380 24.54 13.18 5.66
N ILE A 381 25.72 12.58 5.78
CA ILE A 381 26.45 12.45 7.03
C ILE A 381 27.75 13.22 6.90
N GLU A 382 28.05 14.07 7.89
CA GLU A 382 29.31 14.79 8.01
C GLU A 382 29.82 14.68 9.45
N ASP A 383 31.07 14.30 9.61
CA ASP A 383 31.74 14.13 10.90
C ASP A 383 30.89 13.31 11.90
N GLU A 384 30.41 12.15 11.48
CA GLU A 384 29.60 11.18 12.25
C GLU A 384 28.22 11.73 12.68
N LYS A 385 27.76 12.84 12.09
CA LYS A 385 26.45 13.43 12.37
C LYS A 385 25.61 13.53 11.11
N ILE A 386 24.30 13.42 11.27
CA ILE A 386 23.36 13.69 10.19
C ILE A 386 23.39 15.18 9.89
N ALA A 387 23.89 15.55 8.69
CA ALA A 387 23.88 16.90 8.19
C ALA A 387 22.57 17.23 7.47
N ASN A 388 22.00 16.29 6.72
CA ASN A 388 20.68 16.40 6.12
C ASN A 388 19.99 15.04 6.08
N TYR A 389 18.67 15.02 6.25
CA TYR A 389 17.84 13.84 6.16
C TYR A 389 16.48 14.20 5.61
N GLN A 390 16.10 13.57 4.49
CA GLN A 390 14.79 13.74 3.87
C GLN A 390 14.18 12.38 3.57
N ALA A 391 12.88 12.27 3.80
CA ALA A 391 12.09 11.10 3.47
C ALA A 391 10.96 11.50 2.51
N VAL A 392 10.87 10.84 1.38
CA VAL A 392 9.74 10.96 0.46
C VAL A 392 8.93 9.68 0.56
N VAL A 393 7.78 9.78 1.22
CA VAL A 393 6.92 8.64 1.51
C VAL A 393 5.80 8.52 0.46
N PRO A 394 5.13 7.36 0.34
CA PRO A 394 4.12 7.15 -0.69
C PRO A 394 3.02 8.21 -0.72
N SER A 395 2.50 8.61 0.45
CA SER A 395 1.45 9.63 0.49
C SER A 395 1.98 11.05 0.24
N THR A 396 3.29 11.30 0.31
CA THR A 396 3.86 12.56 -0.20
C THR A 396 3.70 12.65 -1.72
N TRP A 397 3.92 11.54 -2.43
CA TRP A 397 3.63 11.44 -3.86
C TRP A 397 2.14 11.61 -4.15
N ASN A 398 1.30 10.80 -3.51
CA ASN A 398 -0.12 10.69 -3.86
C ASN A 398 -0.99 11.84 -3.34
N ALA A 399 -0.69 12.39 -2.16
CA ALA A 399 -1.46 13.46 -1.51
C ALA A 399 -0.73 14.82 -1.51
N GLY A 400 0.41 14.93 -2.18
CA GLY A 400 1.12 16.20 -2.36
C GLY A 400 0.25 17.25 -3.06
N PRO A 401 0.33 18.52 -2.65
CA PRO A 401 -0.47 19.59 -3.25
C PRO A 401 -0.01 19.92 -4.67
N ARG A 402 -0.75 20.83 -5.32
CA ARG A 402 -0.37 21.39 -6.63
C ARG A 402 1.05 21.96 -6.58
N ASP A 403 1.76 21.87 -7.69
CA ASP A 403 3.02 22.57 -7.88
C ASP A 403 2.80 24.03 -8.40
N ALA A 404 3.90 24.72 -8.69
CA ALA A 404 3.86 26.08 -9.22
C ALA A 404 3.23 26.17 -10.61
N GLU A 405 3.30 25.13 -11.42
CA GLU A 405 2.69 25.01 -12.73
C GLU A 405 1.19 24.66 -12.66
N GLY A 406 0.64 24.47 -11.47
CA GLY A 406 -0.76 24.14 -11.24
C GLY A 406 -1.10 22.67 -11.50
N GLN A 407 -0.11 21.78 -11.61
CA GLN A 407 -0.33 20.35 -11.76
C GLN A 407 -0.85 19.76 -10.43
N ALA A 408 -2.09 19.30 -10.44
CA ALA A 408 -2.73 18.68 -9.27
C ALA A 408 -2.03 17.38 -8.88
N GLY A 409 -1.90 17.11 -7.58
CA GLY A 409 -1.45 15.82 -7.09
C GLY A 409 -2.41 14.68 -7.43
N PRO A 410 -2.00 13.40 -7.30
CA PRO A 410 -2.84 12.26 -7.66
C PRO A 410 -4.21 12.23 -6.95
N TYR A 411 -4.28 12.56 -5.64
CA TYR A 411 -5.56 12.65 -4.93
C TYR A 411 -6.48 13.70 -5.53
N GLU A 412 -5.96 14.90 -5.73
CA GLU A 412 -6.73 16.01 -6.28
C GLU A 412 -7.21 15.70 -7.70
N ALA A 413 -6.34 15.12 -8.53
CA ALA A 413 -6.68 14.72 -9.88
C ALA A 413 -7.76 13.62 -9.90
N ALA A 414 -7.66 12.64 -9.01
CA ALA A 414 -8.63 11.54 -8.92
C ALA A 414 -10.00 11.98 -8.40
N LEU A 415 -10.08 13.08 -7.66
CA LEU A 415 -11.36 13.62 -7.15
C LEU A 415 -12.10 14.48 -8.18
N LYS A 416 -11.46 14.90 -9.24
CA LYS A 416 -12.12 15.74 -10.26
C LYS A 416 -13.25 15.00 -10.97
N GLY A 417 -14.42 15.64 -11.03
CA GLY A 417 -15.57 15.10 -11.77
C GLY A 417 -16.36 14.02 -11.03
N HIS A 418 -16.08 13.76 -9.76
CA HIS A 418 -16.89 12.85 -8.97
C HIS A 418 -18.33 13.34 -8.84
N GLN A 419 -19.27 12.43 -9.11
CA GLN A 419 -20.67 12.63 -8.79
C GLN A 419 -20.94 12.12 -7.38
N MET A 420 -21.45 12.98 -6.51
CA MET A 420 -21.83 12.64 -5.16
C MET A 420 -23.35 12.47 -5.08
N VAL A 421 -23.80 11.40 -4.44
CA VAL A 421 -25.21 11.16 -4.18
C VAL A 421 -25.72 12.11 -3.10
N ASP A 422 -24.94 12.27 -2.02
CA ASP A 422 -25.19 13.24 -0.96
C ASP A 422 -23.93 14.04 -0.64
N PRO A 423 -23.85 15.32 -1.01
CA PRO A 423 -22.68 16.16 -0.70
C PRO A 423 -22.42 16.37 0.80
N GLN A 424 -23.40 16.13 1.66
CA GLN A 424 -23.22 16.22 3.12
C GLN A 424 -22.60 14.94 3.71
N GLN A 425 -22.66 13.85 2.97
CA GLN A 425 -22.11 12.54 3.32
C GLN A 425 -21.29 11.96 2.17
N PRO A 426 -20.13 12.55 1.85
CA PRO A 426 -19.40 12.28 0.60
C PRO A 426 -18.65 10.94 0.65
N VAL A 427 -19.36 9.82 0.73
CA VAL A 427 -18.77 8.47 0.75
C VAL A 427 -17.94 8.18 -0.52
N GLU A 428 -18.31 8.79 -1.64
CA GLU A 428 -17.62 8.66 -2.91
C GLU A 428 -16.21 9.24 -2.84
N ILE A 429 -16.04 10.38 -2.17
CA ILE A 429 -14.72 10.98 -1.93
C ILE A 429 -13.88 10.05 -1.05
N LEU A 430 -14.46 9.52 0.04
CA LEU A 430 -13.77 8.57 0.91
C LEU A 430 -13.29 7.33 0.14
N ARG A 431 -14.15 6.75 -0.71
CA ARG A 431 -13.75 5.59 -1.56
C ARG A 431 -12.52 5.90 -2.40
N THR A 432 -12.51 7.05 -3.05
CA THR A 432 -11.40 7.44 -3.92
C THR A 432 -10.12 7.67 -3.12
N ILE A 433 -10.17 8.45 -2.04
CA ILE A 433 -9.00 8.68 -1.19
C ILE A 433 -8.49 7.37 -0.57
N HIS A 434 -9.38 6.54 -0.02
CA HIS A 434 -9.00 5.26 0.58
C HIS A 434 -8.50 4.24 -0.45
N SER A 435 -8.80 4.40 -1.75
CA SER A 435 -8.22 3.54 -2.78
C SER A 435 -6.70 3.68 -2.88
N PHE A 436 -6.15 4.84 -2.53
CA PHE A 436 -4.70 5.07 -2.45
C PHE A 436 -4.07 4.55 -1.14
N ASP A 437 -4.90 4.19 -0.14
CA ASP A 437 -4.45 3.74 1.19
C ASP A 437 -3.57 4.80 1.88
N PRO A 438 -4.16 5.93 2.40
CA PRO A 438 -3.39 7.01 3.01
C PRO A 438 -2.52 6.56 4.18
N CYS A 439 -1.25 7.03 4.25
CA CYS A 439 -0.36 6.84 5.39
C CYS A 439 -0.22 8.08 6.29
N ILE A 440 -1.05 9.08 6.07
CA ILE A 440 -1.07 10.36 6.79
C ILE A 440 -2.33 10.56 7.65
N ALA A 441 -3.09 9.50 7.86
CA ALA A 441 -4.30 9.52 8.67
C ALA A 441 -4.01 9.48 10.17
#